data_7a74b43932ba3042ac47a9a0cd13f9a0
#
_entry.id   7a74b43932ba3042ac47a9a0cd13f9a0
#
_cell.length_a   1.000
_cell.length_b   1.000
_cell.length_c   1.000
_cell.angle_alpha   90.00
_cell.angle_beta   90.00
_cell.angle_gamma   90.00
#
_symmetry.space_group_name_H-M   'P 1'
#
loop_
_entity.id
_entity.type
_entity.pdbx_description
1 polymer ?
#
loop_
_entity_poly.entity_id
_entity_poly.type
_entity_poly.pdbx_seq_one_letter_code
_entity_poly.pdbx_strand_id
1 'polypeptide(L)'
;MDEGKLRGEQDRGEKAKAVLRNPILAEAFEELGSRYIEAWKVTSIEQDTQREKIFQMYQALLAVRGHLEEVVSTGELAKIELNDNSLRRR
;
A
#
# COMPACT_ATOMS: atom_id res chain seq x y z
N MET A 1 -25.93 8.20 -4.66
CA MET A 1 -24.63 7.55 -4.49
C MET A 1 -24.84 6.08 -4.10
N ASP A 2 -24.03 5.17 -4.63
CA ASP A 2 -24.20 3.74 -4.41
C ASP A 2 -23.63 3.30 -3.05
N GLU A 3 -24.51 3.04 -2.09
CA GLU A 3 -24.10 2.57 -0.76
C GLU A 3 -23.46 1.18 -0.80
N GLY A 4 -23.88 0.32 -1.73
CA GLY A 4 -23.25 -0.99 -1.90
C GLY A 4 -21.80 -0.88 -2.29
N LYS A 5 -21.47 0.05 -3.18
CA LYS A 5 -20.09 0.34 -3.58
C LYS A 5 -19.29 0.87 -2.38
N LEU A 6 -19.84 1.80 -1.63
CA LEU A 6 -19.17 2.37 -0.45
C LEU A 6 -18.90 1.32 0.62
N ARG A 7 -19.87 0.42 0.87
CA ARG A 7 -19.67 -0.68 1.82
C ARG A 7 -18.57 -1.64 1.37
N GLY A 8 -18.53 -1.92 0.06
CA GLY A 8 -17.46 -2.75 -0.52
C GLY A 8 -16.10 -2.11 -0.36
N GLU A 9 -16.00 -0.80 -0.60
CA GLU A 9 -14.76 -0.06 -0.41
C GLU A 9 -14.34 -0.03 1.05
N GLN A 10 -15.27 0.15 1.97
CA GLN A 10 -15.00 0.11 3.40
C GLN A 10 -14.49 -1.27 3.82
N ASP A 11 -15.15 -2.34 3.37
CA ASP A 11 -14.75 -3.71 3.69
C ASP A 11 -13.34 -4.02 3.17
N ARG A 12 -13.06 -3.66 1.93
CA ARG A 12 -11.72 -3.84 1.36
C ARG A 12 -10.67 -3.03 2.12
N GLY A 13 -11.02 -1.81 2.54
CA GLY A 13 -10.14 -0.97 3.33
C GLY A 13 -9.78 -1.59 4.67
N GLU A 14 -10.75 -2.18 5.36
CA GLU A 14 -10.51 -2.87 6.62
C GLU A 14 -9.60 -4.10 6.42
N LYS A 15 -9.82 -4.85 5.35
CA LYS A 15 -8.98 -6.00 5.02
C LYS A 15 -7.55 -5.59 4.69
N ALA A 16 -7.37 -4.53 3.91
CA ALA A 16 -6.05 -4.00 3.58
C ALA A 16 -5.33 -3.50 4.82
N LYS A 17 -6.05 -2.85 5.71
CA LYS A 17 -5.51 -2.36 6.99
C LYS A 17 -5.01 -3.54 7.85
N ALA A 18 -5.79 -4.61 7.91
CA ALA A 18 -5.39 -5.82 8.63
C ALA A 18 -4.12 -6.43 8.05
N VAL A 19 -4.02 -6.46 6.70
CA VAL A 19 -2.82 -6.97 6.02
C VAL A 19 -1.60 -6.10 6.36
N LEU A 20 -1.74 -4.78 6.31
CA LEU A 20 -0.63 -3.86 6.62
C LEU A 20 -0.20 -3.94 8.08
N ARG A 21 -1.08 -4.34 8.97
CA ARG A 21 -0.79 -4.52 10.41
C ARG A 21 -0.18 -5.87 10.73
N ASN A 22 -0.17 -6.80 9.78
CA ASN A 22 0.43 -8.11 9.99
C ASN A 22 1.94 -7.94 10.19
N PRO A 23 2.49 -8.36 11.35
CA PRO A 23 3.91 -8.14 11.65
C PRO A 23 4.86 -8.80 10.67
N ILE A 24 4.49 -9.95 10.13
CA ILE A 24 5.34 -10.68 9.17
C ILE A 24 5.40 -9.93 7.84
N LEU A 25 4.27 -9.38 7.39
CA LEU A 25 4.25 -8.61 6.15
C LEU A 25 5.01 -7.29 6.32
N ALA A 26 4.82 -6.59 7.43
CA ALA A 26 5.53 -5.35 7.72
C ALA A 26 7.05 -5.58 7.74
N GLU A 27 7.48 -6.66 8.39
CA GLU A 27 8.88 -7.06 8.43
C GLU A 27 9.40 -7.39 7.03
N ALA A 28 8.61 -8.09 6.21
CA ALA A 28 9.01 -8.42 4.84
C ALA A 28 9.24 -7.18 3.99
N PHE A 29 8.34 -6.20 4.06
CA PHE A 29 8.52 -4.94 3.33
C PHE A 29 9.80 -4.21 3.76
N GLU A 30 10.01 -4.13 5.05
CA GLU A 30 11.18 -3.44 5.61
C GLU A 30 12.47 -4.15 5.23
N GLU A 31 12.51 -5.46 5.37
CA GLU A 31 13.71 -6.25 5.08
C GLU A 31 14.04 -6.24 3.59
N LEU A 32 13.05 -6.42 2.72
CA LEU A 32 13.27 -6.38 1.28
C LEU A 32 13.74 -5.00 0.83
N GLY A 33 13.14 -3.94 1.39
CA GLY A 33 13.55 -2.57 1.10
C GLY A 33 15.01 -2.34 1.46
N SER A 34 15.41 -2.80 2.64
CA SER A 34 16.80 -2.69 3.10
C SER A 34 17.76 -3.46 2.21
N ARG A 35 17.38 -4.67 1.79
CA ARG A 35 18.22 -5.48 0.89
C ARG A 35 18.43 -4.82 -0.45
N TYR A 36 17.39 -4.22 -1.02
CA TYR A 36 17.52 -3.52 -2.30
C TYR A 36 18.42 -2.29 -2.17
N ILE A 37 18.27 -1.52 -1.10
CA ILE A 37 19.11 -0.35 -0.86
C ILE A 37 20.57 -0.77 -0.68
N GLU A 38 20.84 -1.81 0.11
CA GLU A 38 22.20 -2.30 0.33
C GLU A 38 22.79 -2.85 -0.97
N ALA A 39 22.02 -3.59 -1.74
CA ALA A 39 22.47 -4.09 -3.04
C ALA A 39 22.85 -2.94 -3.99
N TRP A 40 22.05 -1.87 -3.97
CA TRP A 40 22.31 -0.70 -4.79
C TRP A 40 23.60 0.02 -4.36
N LYS A 41 23.82 0.15 -3.05
CA LYS A 41 24.98 0.84 -2.50
C LYS A 41 26.30 0.21 -2.90
N VAL A 42 26.34 -1.09 -3.11
CA VAL A 42 27.57 -1.81 -3.47
C VAL A 42 27.79 -1.87 -4.99
N THR A 43 26.88 -1.34 -5.81
CA THR A 43 27.10 -1.24 -7.24
C THR A 43 28.00 -0.06 -7.58
N SER A 44 28.74 -0.16 -8.69
CA SER A 44 29.53 0.95 -9.21
C SER A 44 28.78 1.68 -10.32
N ILE A 45 29.27 2.87 -10.70
CA ILE A 45 28.67 3.67 -11.77
C ILE A 45 28.63 2.91 -13.10
N GLU A 46 29.63 2.04 -13.35
CA GLU A 46 29.70 1.26 -14.57
C GLU A 46 28.63 0.16 -14.66
N GLN A 47 27.97 -0.17 -13.55
CA GLN A 47 26.94 -1.20 -13.49
C GLN A 47 25.54 -0.63 -13.71
N ASP A 48 25.37 0.19 -14.72
CA ASP A 48 24.15 0.93 -15.00
C ASP A 48 22.90 0.05 -15.06
N THR A 49 22.96 -1.03 -15.83
CA THR A 49 21.83 -1.95 -16.02
C THR A 49 21.44 -2.61 -14.70
N GLN A 50 22.43 -3.04 -13.94
CA GLN A 50 22.18 -3.68 -12.64
C GLN A 50 21.56 -2.71 -11.66
N ARG A 51 22.08 -1.48 -11.59
CA ARG A 51 21.56 -0.42 -10.72
C ARG A 51 20.10 -0.12 -11.06
N GLU A 52 19.78 -0.03 -12.36
CA GLU A 52 18.41 0.23 -12.81
C GLU A 52 17.47 -0.90 -12.42
N LYS A 53 17.88 -2.14 -12.55
CA LYS A 53 17.05 -3.29 -12.16
C LYS A 53 16.74 -3.27 -10.68
N ILE A 54 17.75 -2.97 -9.85
CA ILE A 54 17.56 -2.87 -8.38
C ILE A 54 16.59 -1.74 -8.06
N PHE A 55 16.75 -0.59 -8.71
CA PHE A 55 15.84 0.55 -8.54
C PHE A 55 14.41 0.18 -8.89
N GLN A 56 14.20 -0.52 -10.02
CA GLN A 56 12.88 -0.95 -10.45
C GLN A 56 12.25 -1.92 -9.46
N MET A 57 13.03 -2.84 -8.89
CA MET A 57 12.53 -3.77 -7.87
C MET A 57 12.11 -3.04 -6.60
N TYR A 58 12.89 -2.06 -6.19
CA TYR A 58 12.57 -1.24 -5.04
C TYR A 58 11.29 -0.44 -5.28
N GLN A 59 11.15 0.17 -6.45
CA GLN A 59 9.95 0.91 -6.82
C GLN A 59 8.71 0.01 -6.87
N ALA A 60 8.85 -1.22 -7.37
CA ALA A 60 7.75 -2.18 -7.39
C ALA A 60 7.30 -2.54 -5.97
N LEU A 61 8.24 -2.72 -5.05
CA LEU A 61 7.92 -2.99 -3.64
C LEU A 61 7.12 -1.84 -3.03
N LEU A 62 7.57 -0.60 -3.28
CA LEU A 62 6.89 0.59 -2.79
C LEU A 62 5.50 0.74 -3.42
N ALA A 63 5.34 0.36 -4.69
CA ALA A 63 4.06 0.43 -5.39
C ALA A 63 3.03 -0.52 -4.78
N VAL A 64 3.44 -1.74 -4.41
CA VAL A 64 2.53 -2.70 -3.75
C VAL A 64 2.07 -2.14 -2.40
N ARG A 65 2.99 -1.65 -1.60
CA ARG A 65 2.68 -1.07 -0.30
C ARG A 65 1.76 0.15 -0.46
N GLY A 66 2.10 1.04 -1.41
CA GLY A 66 1.32 2.23 -1.68
C GLY A 66 -0.10 1.91 -2.14
N HIS A 67 -0.27 0.85 -2.92
CA HIS A 67 -1.59 0.40 -3.34
C HIS A 67 -2.45 -0.04 -2.15
N LEU A 68 -1.86 -0.80 -1.23
CA LEU A 68 -2.56 -1.23 -0.01
C LEU A 68 -2.97 -0.02 0.84
N GLU A 69 -2.07 0.95 0.98
CA GLU A 69 -2.36 2.19 1.71
C GLU A 69 -3.49 2.98 1.05
N GLU A 70 -3.53 3.01 -0.27
CA GLU A 70 -4.59 3.66 -1.04
C GLU A 70 -5.94 2.98 -0.80
N VAL A 71 -5.98 1.66 -0.77
CA VAL A 71 -7.21 0.90 -0.48
C VAL A 71 -7.72 1.23 0.92
N VAL A 72 -6.82 1.37 1.89
CA VAL A 72 -7.19 1.79 3.26
C VAL A 72 -7.82 3.18 3.24
N SER A 73 -7.18 4.13 2.57
CA SER A 73 -7.67 5.51 2.49
C SER A 73 -9.04 5.60 1.81
N THR A 74 -9.22 4.86 0.71
CA THR A 74 -10.51 4.78 0.01
C THR A 74 -11.59 4.24 0.93
N GLY A 75 -11.27 3.20 1.71
CA GLY A 75 -12.20 2.61 2.67
C GLY A 75 -12.58 3.56 3.78
N GLU A 76 -11.64 4.35 4.28
CA GLU A 76 -11.91 5.34 5.33
C GLU A 76 -12.81 6.46 4.81
N LEU A 77 -12.57 6.92 3.58
CA LEU A 77 -13.45 7.92 2.94
C LEU A 77 -14.86 7.36 2.74
N ALA A 78 -14.97 6.11 2.30
CA ALA A 78 -16.28 5.46 2.13
C ALA A 78 -17.03 5.38 3.46
N LYS A 79 -16.32 5.05 4.54
CA LYS A 79 -16.90 5.01 5.88
C LYS A 79 -17.47 6.37 6.29
N ILE A 80 -16.72 7.44 6.01
CA ILE A 80 -17.16 8.81 6.33
C ILE A 80 -18.43 9.14 5.53
N GLU A 81 -18.47 8.83 4.25
CA GLU A 81 -19.64 9.08 3.40
C GLU A 81 -20.85 8.28 3.85
N LEU A 82 -20.66 7.01 4.25
CA LEU A 82 -21.75 6.18 4.77
C LEU A 82 -22.33 6.76 6.06
N ASN A 83 -21.48 7.23 6.95
CA ASN A 83 -21.91 7.87 8.19
C ASN A 83 -22.66 9.16 7.91
N ASP A 84 -22.18 9.98 6.98
CA ASP A 84 -22.82 11.22 6.57
C ASP A 84 -24.19 10.95 5.96
N ASN A 85 -24.29 9.97 5.06
CA ASN A 85 -25.56 9.58 4.44
C ASN A 85 -26.56 9.07 5.50
N SER A 86 -26.10 8.34 6.49
CA SER A 86 -26.93 7.86 7.59
C SER A 86 -27.51 9.01 8.40
N LEU A 87 -26.70 10.04 8.68
CA LEU A 87 -27.14 11.23 9.40
C LEU A 87 -28.17 12.03 8.60
N ARG A 88 -28.01 12.12 7.28
CA ARG A 88 -28.93 12.85 6.40
C ARG A 88 -30.30 12.21 6.29
N ARG A 89 -30.40 10.91 6.55
CA ARG A 89 -31.66 10.18 6.49
C ARG A 89 -32.54 10.38 7.72
N ARG A 90 -32.05 11.03 8.72
CA ARG A 90 -32.80 11.37 9.90
C ARG A 90 -33.54 12.71 9.69
#